data_db02b10c940fd80f45d0be81a9a2094a
#
_entry.id   db02b10c940fd80f45d0be81a9a2094a
#
_cell.length_a   1.000
_cell.length_b   1.000
_cell.length_c   1.000
_cell.angle_alpha   90.00
_cell.angle_beta   90.00
_cell.angle_gamma   90.00
#
_symmetry.space_group_name_H-M   'P 1'
#
loop_
_entity.id
_entity.type
_entity.pdbx_description
1 polymer ?
#
loop_
_entity_poly.entity_id
_entity_poly.type
_entity_poly.pdbx_seq_one_letter_code
_entity_poly.pdbx_strand_id
1 'polypeptide(L)'
;MPYEVKATPIAQRQIAGLRGPRRKAFDAFVTMLVNEGCRALAYRLTGKEPLPRLCVQHLRAHDRVVVAFEGSTAWVLLVGPHDEGSRRADVYTALYQLAGVDLPEMPRTKPPCCDEDDQPPAVDGEVLDDLVRRTRSFHR
;
A
#
# COMPACT_ATOMS: atom_id res chain seq x y z
N MET A 1 10.74 17.24 6.45
CA MET A 1 10.32 16.54 7.70
C MET A 1 10.17 15.05 7.40
N PRO A 2 10.73 14.17 8.24
CA PRO A 2 10.56 12.75 8.01
C PRO A 2 9.11 12.32 8.27
N TYR A 3 8.70 11.31 7.54
CA TYR A 3 7.37 10.70 7.75
C TYR A 3 7.44 9.69 8.89
N GLU A 4 6.37 9.60 9.66
CA GLU A 4 6.18 8.48 10.57
C GLU A 4 5.56 7.34 9.78
N VAL A 5 6.11 6.13 9.90
CA VAL A 5 5.59 4.96 9.19
C VAL A 5 4.89 4.04 10.19
N LYS A 6 3.64 3.73 9.89
CA LYS A 6 2.83 2.79 10.66
C LYS A 6 2.37 1.67 9.76
N ALA A 7 2.00 0.54 10.36
CA ALA A 7 1.50 -0.61 9.62
C ALA A 7 0.20 -1.11 10.23
N THR A 8 -0.73 -1.51 9.35
CA THR A 8 -1.99 -2.13 9.78
C THR A 8 -1.72 -3.49 10.44
N PRO A 9 -2.67 -4.00 11.23
CA PRO A 9 -2.51 -5.34 11.81
C PRO A 9 -2.18 -6.43 10.81
N ILE A 10 -2.83 -6.43 9.64
CA ILE A 10 -2.51 -7.44 8.61
C ILE A 10 -1.12 -7.20 8.02
N ALA A 11 -0.74 -5.95 7.77
CA ALA A 11 0.59 -5.64 7.25
C ALA A 11 1.68 -6.07 8.22
N GLN A 12 1.48 -5.87 9.52
CA GLN A 12 2.43 -6.32 10.54
C GLN A 12 2.68 -7.82 10.44
N ARG A 13 1.63 -8.62 10.26
CA ARG A 13 1.76 -10.07 10.08
C ARG A 13 2.49 -10.42 8.79
N GLN A 14 2.15 -9.72 7.71
CA GLN A 14 2.78 -9.94 6.41
C GLN A 14 4.28 -9.61 6.46
N ILE A 15 4.64 -8.49 7.09
CA ILE A 15 6.03 -8.07 7.26
C ILE A 15 6.80 -9.09 8.10
N ALA A 16 6.19 -9.57 9.18
CA ALA A 16 6.81 -10.57 10.05
C ALA A 16 7.13 -11.88 9.30
N GLY A 17 6.39 -12.16 8.22
CA GLY A 17 6.62 -13.33 7.38
C GLY A 17 7.71 -13.18 6.33
N LEU A 18 8.19 -11.96 6.09
CA LEU A 18 9.24 -11.73 5.10
C LEU A 18 10.60 -12.23 5.62
N ARG A 19 11.37 -12.86 4.75
CA ARG A 19 12.67 -13.44 5.10
C ARG A 19 13.72 -13.08 4.04
N GLY A 20 14.97 -13.00 4.47
CA GLY A 20 16.12 -12.84 3.58
C GLY A 20 16.01 -11.61 2.69
N PRO A 21 16.26 -11.76 1.38
CA PRO A 21 16.25 -10.61 0.45
C PRO A 21 14.92 -9.88 0.39
N ARG A 22 13.80 -10.56 0.60
CA ARG A 22 12.48 -9.92 0.62
C ARG A 22 12.34 -8.97 1.81
N ARG A 23 12.83 -9.37 2.97
CA ARG A 23 12.82 -8.51 4.16
C ARG A 23 13.74 -7.32 3.98
N LYS A 24 14.94 -7.53 3.41
CA LYS A 24 15.89 -6.46 3.15
C LYS A 24 15.31 -5.42 2.20
N ALA A 25 14.61 -5.87 1.16
CA ALA A 25 13.96 -4.98 0.20
C ALA A 25 12.88 -4.14 0.88
N PHE A 26 12.09 -4.74 1.76
CA PHE A 26 11.07 -4.03 2.51
C PHE A 26 11.69 -2.99 3.46
N ASP A 27 12.74 -3.37 4.19
CA ASP A 27 13.41 -2.46 5.14
C ASP A 27 14.02 -1.26 4.40
N ALA A 28 14.62 -1.49 3.23
CA ALA A 28 15.15 -0.41 2.40
C ALA A 28 14.03 0.53 1.93
N PHE A 29 12.88 -0.03 1.55
CA PHE A 29 11.72 0.76 1.18
C PHE A 29 11.25 1.64 2.35
N VAL A 30 11.17 1.10 3.55
CA VAL A 30 10.75 1.88 4.73
C VAL A 30 11.67 3.07 4.96
N THR A 31 12.98 2.88 4.81
CA THR A 31 13.95 3.98 4.92
C THR A 31 13.67 5.06 3.89
N MET A 32 13.42 4.68 2.63
CA MET A 32 13.05 5.63 1.60
C MET A 32 11.74 6.34 1.91
N LEU A 33 10.76 5.61 2.41
CA LEU A 33 9.45 6.16 2.73
C LEU A 33 9.55 7.22 3.83
N VAL A 34 10.32 6.95 4.87
CA VAL A 34 10.56 7.91 5.96
C VAL A 34 11.16 9.20 5.41
N ASN A 35 12.14 9.09 4.52
CA ASN A 35 12.91 10.23 4.05
C ASN A 35 12.30 10.94 2.84
N GLU A 36 11.65 10.20 1.94
CA GLU A 36 11.20 10.71 0.65
C GLU A 36 9.67 10.79 0.51
N GLY A 37 8.92 10.16 1.41
CA GLY A 37 7.45 10.18 1.34
C GLY A 37 6.93 9.58 0.04
N CYS A 38 6.07 10.31 -0.67
CA CYS A 38 5.44 9.80 -1.90
C CYS A 38 6.44 9.48 -3.01
N ARG A 39 7.63 10.06 -2.97
CA ARG A 39 8.66 9.74 -3.97
C ARG A 39 9.17 8.31 -3.86
N ALA A 40 8.95 7.67 -2.71
CA ALA A 40 9.31 6.26 -2.52
C ALA A 40 8.34 5.31 -3.23
N LEU A 41 7.20 5.80 -3.71
CA LEU A 41 6.15 4.98 -4.34
C LEU A 41 6.20 5.14 -5.85
N ALA A 42 5.95 4.03 -6.57
CA ALA A 42 6.02 4.00 -8.02
C ALA A 42 4.83 4.72 -8.67
N TYR A 43 3.63 4.48 -8.16
CA TYR A 43 2.43 5.07 -8.77
C TYR A 43 1.25 5.03 -7.80
N ARG A 44 0.23 5.83 -8.15
CA ARG A 44 -1.04 5.90 -7.46
C ARG A 44 -2.05 5.00 -8.17
N LEU A 45 -2.91 4.35 -7.41
CA LEU A 45 -3.98 3.56 -7.98
C LEU A 45 -5.07 4.46 -8.56
N THR A 46 -5.90 3.89 -9.43
CA THR A 46 -7.04 4.58 -10.05
C THR A 46 -8.28 3.73 -9.87
N GLY A 47 -9.44 4.35 -9.93
CA GLY A 47 -10.72 3.67 -9.79
C GLY A 47 -11.60 4.35 -8.75
N LYS A 48 -12.49 3.55 -8.13
CA LYS A 48 -13.40 4.06 -7.10
C LYS A 48 -12.64 4.38 -5.81
N GLU A 49 -13.15 5.37 -5.06
CA GLU A 49 -12.58 5.69 -3.76
C GLU A 49 -12.62 4.45 -2.85
N PRO A 50 -11.59 4.19 -2.03
CA PRO A 50 -10.45 5.08 -1.79
C PRO A 50 -9.22 4.81 -2.68
N LEU A 51 -9.34 4.00 -3.74
CA LEU A 51 -8.19 3.60 -4.56
C LEU A 51 -7.32 4.78 -5.04
N PRO A 52 -7.90 5.91 -5.53
CA PRO A 52 -7.06 7.02 -5.99
C PRO A 52 -6.23 7.69 -4.89
N ARG A 53 -6.45 7.33 -3.65
CA ARG A 53 -5.70 7.85 -2.50
C ARG A 53 -4.57 6.92 -2.06
N LEU A 54 -4.42 5.76 -2.72
CA LEU A 54 -3.48 4.73 -2.33
C LEU A 54 -2.36 4.63 -3.35
N CYS A 55 -1.13 4.45 -2.86
CA CYS A 55 0.05 4.34 -3.70
C CYS A 55 0.71 2.99 -3.55
N VAL A 56 1.42 2.55 -4.58
CA VAL A 56 2.03 1.22 -4.65
C VAL A 56 3.49 1.35 -5.03
N GLN A 57 4.33 0.51 -4.41
CA GLN A 57 5.72 0.33 -4.82
C GLN A 57 5.98 -1.15 -5.06
N HIS A 58 6.74 -1.44 -6.09
CA HIS A 58 7.25 -2.77 -6.38
C HIS A 58 8.47 -3.02 -5.51
N LEU A 59 8.47 -4.14 -4.83
CA LEU A 59 9.61 -4.61 -4.06
C LEU A 59 10.32 -5.72 -4.82
N ARG A 60 11.11 -6.54 -4.12
CA ARG A 60 11.82 -7.63 -4.76
C ARG A 60 10.83 -8.68 -5.31
N ALA A 61 11.16 -9.23 -6.48
CA ALA A 61 10.36 -10.24 -7.18
C ALA A 61 8.94 -9.70 -7.45
N HIS A 62 7.91 -10.39 -6.98
CA HIS A 62 6.52 -10.00 -7.21
C HIS A 62 5.89 -9.29 -6.02
N ASP A 63 6.67 -8.99 -4.99
CA ASP A 63 6.12 -8.30 -3.82
C ASP A 63 5.72 -6.86 -4.15
N ARG A 64 4.62 -6.44 -3.56
CA ARG A 64 4.11 -5.08 -3.67
C ARG A 64 3.78 -4.57 -2.27
N VAL A 65 3.92 -3.27 -2.07
CA VAL A 65 3.50 -2.61 -0.85
C VAL A 65 2.49 -1.53 -1.21
N VAL A 66 1.41 -1.44 -0.43
CA VAL A 66 0.36 -0.44 -0.62
C VAL A 66 0.40 0.50 0.56
N VAL A 67 0.45 1.81 0.27
CA VAL A 67 0.61 2.86 1.29
C VAL A 67 -0.48 3.90 1.14
N ALA A 68 -1.00 4.36 2.27
CA ALA A 68 -1.90 5.51 2.37
C ALA A 68 -1.23 6.59 3.21
N PHE A 69 -1.44 7.86 2.85
CA PHE A 69 -0.86 8.99 3.57
C PHE A 69 -1.93 9.78 4.31
N GLU A 70 -1.67 10.07 5.57
CA GLU A 70 -2.48 10.98 6.38
C GLU A 70 -1.53 11.97 7.05
N GLY A 71 -1.55 13.22 6.61
CA GLY A 71 -0.60 14.22 7.10
C GLY A 71 0.84 13.76 6.90
N SER A 72 1.62 13.74 7.97
CA SER A 72 3.01 13.27 7.93
C SER A 72 3.17 11.80 8.28
N THR A 73 2.06 11.05 8.29
CA THR A 73 2.08 9.61 8.57
C THR A 73 1.85 8.83 7.29
N ALA A 74 2.73 7.85 7.04
CA ALA A 74 2.59 6.90 5.94
C ALA A 74 2.17 5.55 6.52
N TRP A 75 0.99 5.07 6.10
CA TRP A 75 0.45 3.80 6.56
C TRP A 75 0.71 2.70 5.54
N VAL A 76 1.46 1.69 5.95
CA VAL A 76 1.59 0.47 5.15
C VAL A 76 0.32 -0.35 5.37
N LEU A 77 -0.52 -0.41 4.34
CA LEU A 77 -1.80 -1.10 4.42
C LEU A 77 -1.68 -2.60 4.19
N LEU A 78 -0.91 -2.99 3.20
CA LEU A 78 -0.72 -4.38 2.78
C LEU A 78 0.66 -4.56 2.19
N VAL A 79 1.24 -5.75 2.38
CA VAL A 79 2.47 -6.18 1.74
C VAL A 79 2.28 -7.62 1.28
N GLY A 80 2.64 -7.92 0.04
CA GLY A 80 2.55 -9.30 -0.43
C GLY A 80 2.79 -9.42 -1.91
N PRO A 81 2.76 -10.65 -2.43
CA PRO A 81 3.02 -10.89 -3.83
C PRO A 81 1.86 -10.46 -4.71
N HIS A 82 2.19 -10.00 -5.92
CA HIS A 82 1.22 -9.91 -6.99
C HIS A 82 1.24 -11.26 -7.72
N ASP A 83 0.19 -12.03 -7.56
CA ASP A 83 0.10 -13.39 -8.08
C ASP A 83 -1.18 -13.57 -8.88
N GLU A 84 -1.09 -13.44 -10.19
CA GLU A 84 -2.23 -13.58 -11.08
C GLU A 84 -2.77 -15.01 -11.13
N GLY A 85 -1.94 -16.00 -10.80
CA GLY A 85 -2.33 -17.40 -10.77
C GLY A 85 -3.08 -17.81 -9.50
N SER A 86 -3.09 -16.97 -8.47
CA SER A 86 -3.75 -17.26 -7.21
C SER A 86 -4.35 -16.00 -6.60
N ARG A 87 -5.66 -15.85 -6.73
CA ARG A 87 -6.37 -14.71 -6.13
C ARG A 87 -6.22 -14.67 -4.62
N ARG A 88 -6.12 -15.84 -4.00
CA ARG A 88 -6.00 -15.93 -2.54
C ARG A 88 -4.68 -15.35 -2.04
N ALA A 89 -3.60 -15.52 -2.81
CA ALA A 89 -2.29 -15.03 -2.44
C ALA A 89 -2.02 -13.63 -2.97
N ASP A 90 -2.84 -13.12 -3.89
CA ASP A 90 -2.58 -11.86 -4.57
C ASP A 90 -2.88 -10.65 -3.70
N VAL A 91 -1.91 -9.75 -3.59
CA VAL A 91 -2.02 -8.53 -2.78
C VAL A 91 -3.12 -7.60 -3.29
N TYR A 92 -3.33 -7.52 -4.60
CA TYR A 92 -4.36 -6.66 -5.17
C TYR A 92 -5.76 -7.18 -4.90
N THR A 93 -5.94 -8.50 -4.94
CA THR A 93 -7.23 -9.10 -4.56
C THR A 93 -7.56 -8.75 -3.10
N ALA A 94 -6.57 -8.88 -2.22
CA ALA A 94 -6.74 -8.49 -0.82
C ALA A 94 -7.08 -7.01 -0.68
N LEU A 95 -6.41 -6.16 -1.44
CA LEU A 95 -6.64 -4.72 -1.41
C LEU A 95 -8.06 -4.36 -1.81
N TYR A 96 -8.56 -4.93 -2.92
CA TYR A 96 -9.91 -4.63 -3.39
C TYR A 96 -10.97 -5.11 -2.41
N GLN A 97 -10.76 -6.27 -1.80
CA GLN A 97 -11.65 -6.77 -0.75
C GLN A 97 -11.63 -5.83 0.46
N LEU A 98 -10.45 -5.39 0.89
CA LEU A 98 -10.30 -4.48 2.01
C LEU A 98 -10.97 -3.13 1.75
N ALA A 99 -10.80 -2.60 0.54
CA ALA A 99 -11.39 -1.33 0.14
C ALA A 99 -12.89 -1.41 -0.13
N GLY A 100 -13.43 -2.62 -0.28
CA GLY A 100 -14.85 -2.81 -0.57
C GLY A 100 -15.23 -2.44 -2.00
N VAL A 101 -14.31 -2.58 -2.94
CA VAL A 101 -14.55 -2.27 -4.35
C VAL A 101 -14.33 -3.51 -5.22
N ASP A 102 -14.95 -3.51 -6.40
CA ASP A 102 -14.81 -4.61 -7.34
C ASP A 102 -13.46 -4.55 -8.05
N LEU A 103 -12.98 -5.71 -8.50
CA LEU A 103 -11.79 -5.79 -9.33
C LEU A 103 -12.01 -5.01 -10.62
N PRO A 104 -11.04 -4.17 -11.04
CA PRO A 104 -11.19 -3.43 -12.28
C PRO A 104 -11.09 -4.36 -13.50
N GLU A 105 -11.93 -4.09 -14.49
CA GLU A 105 -11.98 -4.90 -15.72
C GLU A 105 -11.01 -4.42 -16.79
N MET A 106 -10.55 -3.18 -16.68
CA MET A 106 -9.74 -2.53 -17.72
C MET A 106 -8.30 -2.32 -17.27
N PRO A 107 -7.34 -2.32 -18.23
CA PRO A 107 -5.98 -1.89 -17.90
C PRO A 107 -6.00 -0.51 -17.26
N ARG A 108 -5.18 -0.33 -16.25
CA ARG A 108 -5.17 0.90 -15.47
C ARG A 108 -4.05 1.83 -15.89
N THR A 109 -4.31 3.13 -15.81
CA THR A 109 -3.24 4.12 -15.86
C THR A 109 -2.47 4.05 -14.53
N LYS A 110 -1.22 4.50 -14.56
CA LYS A 110 -0.34 4.49 -13.39
C LYS A 110 0.21 5.90 -13.14
N PRO A 111 -0.65 6.82 -12.68
CA PRO A 111 -0.17 8.17 -12.39
C PRO A 111 0.83 8.16 -11.24
N PRO A 112 1.74 9.14 -11.18
CA PRO A 112 2.69 9.20 -10.07
C PRO A 112 1.99 9.37 -8.73
N CYS A 113 2.60 8.87 -7.66
CA CYS A 113 2.07 9.04 -6.32
C CYS A 113 2.07 10.51 -5.89
N CYS A 114 3.17 11.22 -6.10
CA CYS A 114 3.25 12.64 -5.80
C CYS A 114 2.46 13.46 -6.81
N ASP A 115 1.82 14.52 -6.33
CA ASP A 115 1.18 15.50 -7.22
C ASP A 115 2.21 16.52 -7.74
N GLU A 116 1.75 17.59 -8.41
CA GLU A 116 2.62 18.61 -8.99
C GLU A 116 3.44 19.36 -7.93
N ASP A 117 2.97 19.39 -6.69
CA ASP A 117 3.65 20.06 -5.57
C ASP A 117 4.46 19.07 -4.70
N ASP A 118 4.77 17.87 -5.23
CA ASP A 118 5.46 16.81 -4.52
C ASP A 118 4.74 16.35 -3.24
N GLN A 119 3.41 16.43 -3.25
CA GLN A 119 2.60 15.99 -2.12
C GLN A 119 1.87 14.69 -2.42
N PRO A 120 1.75 13.78 -1.44
CA PRO A 120 1.01 12.55 -1.65
C PRO A 120 -0.49 12.79 -1.69
N PRO A 121 -1.27 11.88 -2.29
CA PRO A 121 -2.71 11.93 -2.16
C PRO A 121 -3.07 11.71 -0.69
N ALA A 122 -3.94 12.58 -0.16
CA ALA A 122 -4.34 12.50 1.24
C ALA A 122 -5.53 11.58 1.41
N VAL A 123 -5.49 10.73 2.43
CA VAL A 123 -6.63 9.93 2.83
C VAL A 123 -7.31 10.63 4.00
N ASP A 124 -8.65 10.73 3.92
CA ASP A 124 -9.45 11.24 5.03
C ASP A 124 -9.25 10.34 6.26
N GLY A 125 -9.11 10.94 7.44
CA GLY A 125 -8.88 10.20 8.67
C GLY A 125 -9.95 9.15 8.97
N GLU A 126 -11.22 9.45 8.67
CA GLU A 126 -12.30 8.48 8.87
C GLU A 126 -12.18 7.29 7.92
N VAL A 127 -11.81 7.54 6.66
CA VAL A 127 -11.61 6.48 5.68
C VAL A 127 -10.43 5.61 6.09
N LEU A 128 -9.34 6.23 6.54
CA LEU A 128 -8.16 5.50 6.99
C LEU A 128 -8.48 4.65 8.23
N ASP A 129 -9.17 5.21 9.21
CA ASP A 129 -9.57 4.48 10.41
C ASP A 129 -10.43 3.27 10.06
N ASP A 130 -11.33 3.41 9.09
CA ASP A 130 -12.16 2.31 8.63
C ASP A 130 -11.31 1.22 7.96
N LEU A 131 -10.36 1.59 7.09
CA LEU A 131 -9.46 0.64 6.45
C LEU A 131 -8.62 -0.12 7.50
N VAL A 132 -8.07 0.59 8.47
CA VAL A 132 -7.26 -0.03 9.54
C VAL A 132 -8.13 -0.99 10.35
N ARG A 133 -9.35 -0.59 10.68
CA ARG A 133 -10.29 -1.42 11.43
C ARG A 133 -10.62 -2.70 10.68
N ARG A 134 -10.84 -2.61 9.36
CA ARG A 134 -11.13 -3.77 8.52
C ARG A 134 -9.98 -4.78 8.51
N THR A 135 -8.73 -4.31 8.63
CA THR A 135 -7.58 -5.21 8.63
C THR A 135 -7.53 -6.10 9.86
N ARG A 136 -8.18 -5.69 10.96
CA ARG A 136 -8.18 -6.48 12.21
C ARG A 136 -8.94 -7.79 12.05
N SER A 137 -9.97 -7.81 11.21
CA SER A 137 -10.78 -9.00 10.97
C SER A 137 -10.46 -9.68 9.64
N PHE A 138 -9.41 -9.24 8.97
CA PHE A 138 -9.04 -9.76 7.65
C PHE A 138 -8.12 -10.97 7.81
N HIS A 139 -8.58 -12.13 7.34
CA HIS A 139 -7.85 -13.40 7.45
C HIS A 139 -7.21 -13.77 6.10
N ARG A 140 -5.88 -13.65 6.04
CA ARG A 140 -5.13 -14.05 4.84
C ARG A 140 -3.87 -14.82 5.21
#